data_dd71f2202c565a8568e3be89d1b09468
#
_entry.id   dd71f2202c565a8568e3be89d1b09468
#
_cell.length_a   1.000
_cell.length_b   1.000
_cell.length_c   1.000
_cell.angle_alpha   90.00
_cell.angle_beta   90.00
_cell.angle_gamma   90.00
#
_symmetry.space_group_name_H-M   'P 1'
#
loop_
_entity.id
_entity.type
_entity.pdbx_description
1 polymer ?
#
loop_
_entity_poly.entity_id
_entity_poly.type
_entity_poly.pdbx_seq_one_letter_code
_entity_poly.pdbx_strand_id
1 'polypeptide(L)'
;MSQYQLIDKRVPIALNNPSIYHDISKCKNCTLCRRACADVMSVLDYYDLDANGDVPVCIHCGQCAAACPFDSMHAKSELDKVKAALADPEKIVVIQTAPAVRVAIGEGFGYEPGTFLEGKMVGALRALGADYVVDTNFGADLTIMEEASELVERLKTGGQIPQFTSCCPAWVRFAEIYFPELLPNLSSTRSCIAMEAAMIKTYFAEKKGIDPHNIVAISVNPCTAKKAETKREEENAAARFHNDDSIGMDTDISITTREFIRWIQEENLDFNAIEDSQFDD
;
A
#
# COMPACT_ATOMS: atom_id res chain seq x y z
N MET A 1 -28.51 5.09 17.20
CA MET A 1 -27.45 4.12 17.57
C MET A 1 -26.39 4.21 16.51
N SER A 2 -25.14 4.44 16.88
CA SER A 2 -24.02 4.43 15.94
C SER A 2 -23.93 3.04 15.28
N GLN A 3 -23.70 3.00 13.95
CA GLN A 3 -23.52 1.75 13.20
C GLN A 3 -22.31 0.92 13.72
N TYR A 4 -21.50 1.50 14.61
CA TYR A 4 -20.31 0.87 15.19
C TYR A 4 -20.61 0.14 16.52
N GLN A 5 -21.77 0.34 17.13
CA GLN A 5 -22.16 -0.29 18.39
C GLN A 5 -22.81 -1.67 18.23
N LEU A 6 -22.98 -2.14 17.01
CA LEU A 6 -23.72 -3.38 16.73
C LEU A 6 -23.07 -4.66 17.33
N ILE A 7 -21.77 -4.63 17.63
CA ILE A 7 -21.07 -5.74 18.27
C ILE A 7 -19.94 -5.20 19.17
N ASP A 8 -20.15 -5.17 20.46
CA ASP A 8 -19.25 -4.56 21.47
C ASP A 8 -17.83 -5.15 21.54
N LYS A 9 -17.59 -6.30 20.95
CA LYS A 9 -16.35 -7.06 21.15
C LYS A 9 -15.39 -7.04 19.97
N ARG A 10 -15.76 -6.50 18.84
CA ARG A 10 -14.88 -6.35 17.67
C ARG A 10 -14.23 -4.96 17.59
N VAL A 11 -13.14 -4.87 16.81
CA VAL A 11 -12.60 -3.56 16.48
C VAL A 11 -13.57 -2.81 15.56
N PRO A 12 -13.88 -1.54 15.84
CA PRO A 12 -14.74 -0.74 14.96
C PRO A 12 -13.98 -0.37 13.68
N ILE A 13 -14.63 -0.53 12.53
CA ILE A 13 -14.10 -0.16 11.21
C ILE A 13 -15.13 0.71 10.50
N ALA A 14 -14.71 1.86 9.98
CA ALA A 14 -15.56 2.72 9.19
C ALA A 14 -15.94 2.04 7.86
N LEU A 15 -17.17 2.23 7.39
CA LEU A 15 -17.65 1.63 6.14
C LEU A 15 -16.86 2.10 4.91
N ASN A 16 -16.38 3.34 4.96
CA ASN A 16 -15.56 3.94 3.89
C ASN A 16 -14.05 3.69 4.08
N ASN A 17 -13.65 2.83 5.02
CA ASN A 17 -12.23 2.52 5.23
C ASN A 17 -11.59 2.06 3.91
N PRO A 18 -10.49 2.68 3.47
CA PRO A 18 -9.87 2.35 2.18
C PRO A 18 -9.12 1.02 2.18
N SER A 19 -8.71 0.54 3.36
CA SER A 19 -7.77 -0.58 3.50
C SER A 19 -8.42 -1.85 4.03
N ILE A 20 -9.39 -1.73 4.92
CA ILE A 20 -9.98 -2.86 5.65
C ILE A 20 -11.48 -2.92 5.39
N TYR A 21 -11.95 -4.12 5.12
CA TYR A 21 -13.36 -4.45 5.00
C TYR A 21 -13.78 -5.43 6.10
N HIS A 22 -15.00 -5.26 6.60
CA HIS A 22 -15.57 -6.12 7.61
C HIS A 22 -16.87 -6.77 7.12
N ASP A 23 -16.82 -8.07 6.83
CA ASP A 23 -18.00 -8.89 6.58
C ASP A 23 -18.63 -9.34 7.91
N ILE A 24 -19.66 -8.62 8.32
CA ILE A 24 -20.37 -8.89 9.57
C ILE A 24 -21.02 -10.27 9.58
N SER A 25 -21.44 -10.79 8.42
CA SER A 25 -22.14 -12.07 8.32
C SER A 25 -21.29 -13.26 8.78
N LYS A 26 -19.97 -13.17 8.58
CA LYS A 26 -18.99 -14.17 8.99
C LYS A 26 -18.50 -14.00 10.42
N CYS A 27 -18.78 -12.87 11.07
CA CYS A 27 -18.23 -12.51 12.36
C CYS A 27 -18.76 -13.42 13.48
N LYS A 28 -17.86 -14.06 14.23
CA LYS A 28 -18.18 -14.88 15.42
C LYS A 28 -17.97 -14.13 16.74
N ASN A 29 -17.68 -12.83 16.68
CA ASN A 29 -17.51 -11.99 17.86
C ASN A 29 -16.43 -12.51 18.85
N CYS A 30 -15.34 -13.08 18.31
CA CYS A 30 -14.30 -13.76 19.09
C CYS A 30 -13.25 -12.81 19.70
N THR A 31 -13.31 -11.52 19.44
CA THR A 31 -12.42 -10.46 19.97
C THR A 31 -10.99 -10.41 19.41
N LEU A 32 -10.54 -11.37 18.63
CA LEU A 32 -9.15 -11.41 18.15
C LEU A 32 -8.71 -10.16 17.39
N CYS A 33 -9.61 -9.59 16.56
CA CYS A 33 -9.34 -8.32 15.86
C CYS A 33 -9.12 -7.15 16.84
N ARG A 34 -9.91 -7.09 17.93
CA ARG A 34 -9.78 -6.06 18.96
C ARG A 34 -8.47 -6.22 19.73
N ARG A 35 -8.12 -7.45 20.11
CA ARG A 35 -6.85 -7.74 20.78
C ARG A 35 -5.65 -7.39 19.90
N ALA A 36 -5.68 -7.73 18.62
CA ALA A 36 -4.63 -7.32 17.69
C ALA A 36 -4.50 -5.79 17.59
N CYS A 37 -5.60 -5.06 17.59
CA CYS A 37 -5.59 -3.61 17.51
C CYS A 37 -5.14 -2.95 18.82
N ALA A 38 -5.69 -3.36 19.97
CA ALA A 38 -5.39 -2.76 21.26
C ALA A 38 -4.06 -3.26 21.84
N ASP A 39 -3.88 -4.59 21.96
CA ASP A 39 -2.77 -5.16 22.73
C ASP A 39 -1.47 -5.19 21.91
N VAL A 40 -1.55 -5.31 20.57
CA VAL A 40 -0.37 -5.40 19.70
C VAL A 40 -0.04 -4.05 19.07
N MET A 41 -1.05 -3.37 18.50
CA MET A 41 -0.85 -2.12 17.77
C MET A 41 -1.11 -0.87 18.62
N SER A 42 -1.62 -1.02 19.84
CA SER A 42 -1.89 0.05 20.82
C SER A 42 -2.84 1.16 20.30
N VAL A 43 -3.69 0.85 19.31
CA VAL A 43 -4.57 1.86 18.70
C VAL A 43 -5.77 2.15 19.59
N LEU A 44 -6.49 1.10 20.06
CA LEU A 44 -7.69 1.25 20.89
C LEU A 44 -7.41 1.70 22.31
N ASP A 45 -6.22 1.47 22.85
CA ASP A 45 -5.85 1.85 24.21
C ASP A 45 -5.83 3.37 24.41
N TYR A 46 -5.60 4.13 23.35
CA TYR A 46 -5.50 5.58 23.34
C TYR A 46 -6.75 6.25 22.74
N TYR A 47 -7.81 5.47 22.46
CA TYR A 47 -8.92 5.98 21.67
C TYR A 47 -10.26 5.88 22.42
N ASP A 48 -10.89 7.04 22.59
CA ASP A 48 -12.23 7.18 23.16
C ASP A 48 -13.22 7.52 22.03
N LEU A 49 -14.06 6.54 21.67
CA LEU A 49 -15.09 6.70 20.63
C LEU A 49 -16.11 7.76 21.00
N ASP A 50 -16.49 7.86 22.29
CA ASP A 50 -17.48 8.84 22.75
C ASP A 50 -16.93 10.27 22.62
N ALA A 51 -15.66 10.47 22.96
CA ALA A 51 -14.99 11.76 22.82
C ALA A 51 -14.81 12.18 21.36
N ASN A 52 -14.77 11.22 20.43
CA ASN A 52 -14.49 11.46 19.00
C ASN A 52 -15.75 11.35 18.12
N GLY A 53 -16.93 11.47 18.69
CA GLY A 53 -18.20 11.47 17.96
C GLY A 53 -18.48 10.18 17.21
N ASP A 54 -18.12 9.04 17.80
CA ASP A 54 -18.31 7.70 17.24
C ASP A 54 -17.50 7.43 15.92
N VAL A 55 -16.49 8.20 15.61
CA VAL A 55 -15.65 7.96 14.41
C VAL A 55 -14.57 6.96 14.75
N PRO A 56 -14.53 5.77 14.11
CA PRO A 56 -13.50 4.79 14.36
C PRO A 56 -12.12 5.28 13.92
N VAL A 57 -11.13 5.16 14.80
CA VAL A 57 -9.73 5.38 14.45
C VAL A 57 -9.14 4.12 13.84
N CYS A 58 -8.40 4.27 12.76
CA CYS A 58 -7.70 3.18 12.10
C CYS A 58 -6.38 3.68 11.49
N ILE A 59 -5.29 2.97 11.77
CA ILE A 59 -3.99 3.23 11.14
C ILE A 59 -3.76 2.36 9.90
N HIS A 60 -4.78 1.65 9.45
CA HIS A 60 -4.79 0.86 8.22
C HIS A 60 -3.79 -0.32 8.17
N CYS A 61 -3.21 -0.71 9.30
CA CYS A 61 -2.12 -1.71 9.37
C CYS A 61 -2.49 -3.15 9.00
N GLY A 62 -3.79 -3.51 8.96
CA GLY A 62 -4.26 -4.84 8.57
C GLY A 62 -4.12 -5.95 9.61
N GLN A 63 -3.61 -5.67 10.82
CA GLN A 63 -3.41 -6.71 11.84
C GLN A 63 -4.72 -7.35 12.31
N CYS A 64 -5.82 -6.60 12.33
CA CYS A 64 -7.15 -7.14 12.59
C CYS A 64 -7.59 -8.17 11.54
N ALA A 65 -7.24 -7.95 10.27
CA ALA A 65 -7.50 -8.91 9.20
C ALA A 65 -6.61 -10.15 9.32
N ALA A 66 -5.31 -9.97 9.61
CA ALA A 66 -4.38 -11.07 9.82
C ALA A 66 -4.77 -11.95 11.02
N ALA A 67 -5.35 -11.35 12.07
CA ALA A 67 -5.79 -12.08 13.27
C ALA A 67 -7.16 -12.75 13.14
N CYS A 68 -7.92 -12.51 12.06
CA CYS A 68 -9.29 -13.03 11.92
C CYS A 68 -9.31 -14.44 11.30
N PRO A 69 -9.62 -15.51 12.07
CA PRO A 69 -9.63 -16.87 11.54
C PRO A 69 -10.91 -17.21 10.74
N PHE A 70 -11.87 -16.28 10.70
CA PHE A 70 -13.17 -16.48 10.04
C PHE A 70 -13.30 -15.72 8.72
N ASP A 71 -12.23 -15.08 8.26
CA ASP A 71 -12.24 -14.22 7.08
C ASP A 71 -13.39 -13.18 7.12
N SER A 72 -13.71 -12.71 8.34
CA SER A 72 -14.70 -11.65 8.56
C SER A 72 -14.06 -10.25 8.44
N MET A 73 -12.80 -10.13 8.87
CA MET A 73 -11.97 -8.93 8.67
C MET A 73 -10.93 -9.25 7.61
N HIS A 74 -10.88 -8.48 6.55
CA HIS A 74 -9.91 -8.70 5.48
C HIS A 74 -9.51 -7.38 4.80
N ALA A 75 -8.41 -7.43 4.05
CA ALA A 75 -8.01 -6.28 3.23
C ALA A 75 -9.08 -6.01 2.17
N LYS A 76 -9.42 -4.74 1.97
CA LYS A 76 -10.34 -4.33 0.91
C LYS A 76 -9.68 -4.60 -0.44
N SER A 77 -10.28 -5.47 -1.25
CA SER A 77 -9.72 -5.82 -2.55
C SER A 77 -9.83 -4.66 -3.54
N GLU A 78 -8.79 -4.48 -4.34
CA GLU A 78 -8.79 -3.58 -5.50
C GLU A 78 -8.53 -4.36 -6.83
N LEU A 79 -8.61 -5.69 -6.81
CA LEU A 79 -8.38 -6.52 -8.01
C LEU A 79 -9.33 -6.21 -9.16
N ASP A 80 -10.59 -5.89 -8.88
CA ASP A 80 -11.55 -5.53 -9.93
C ASP A 80 -11.10 -4.28 -10.70
N LYS A 81 -10.47 -3.33 -10.01
CA LYS A 81 -9.91 -2.13 -10.66
C LYS A 81 -8.69 -2.48 -11.52
N VAL A 82 -7.82 -3.39 -11.02
CA VAL A 82 -6.67 -3.88 -11.80
C VAL A 82 -7.14 -4.56 -13.08
N LYS A 83 -8.09 -5.49 -12.96
CA LYS A 83 -8.66 -6.19 -14.12
C LYS A 83 -9.34 -5.24 -15.11
N ALA A 84 -10.01 -4.21 -14.61
CA ALA A 84 -10.62 -3.19 -15.47
C ALA A 84 -9.57 -2.35 -16.20
N ALA A 85 -8.47 -1.98 -15.54
CA ALA A 85 -7.38 -1.23 -16.17
C ALA A 85 -6.70 -2.06 -17.28
N LEU A 86 -6.45 -3.34 -17.03
CA LEU A 86 -5.85 -4.27 -18.02
C LEU A 86 -6.77 -4.55 -19.22
N ALA A 87 -8.08 -4.45 -19.03
CA ALA A 87 -9.06 -4.64 -20.09
C ALA A 87 -9.28 -3.40 -20.98
N ASP A 88 -8.78 -2.25 -20.57
CA ASP A 88 -8.90 -0.97 -21.29
C ASP A 88 -7.72 -0.81 -22.26
N PRO A 89 -7.95 -0.90 -23.59
CA PRO A 89 -6.89 -0.84 -24.60
C PRO A 89 -6.24 0.56 -24.74
N GLU A 90 -6.83 1.59 -24.13
CA GLU A 90 -6.25 2.94 -24.13
C GLU A 90 -5.31 3.16 -22.94
N LYS A 91 -5.25 2.22 -21.98
CA LYS A 91 -4.42 2.31 -20.80
C LYS A 91 -3.13 1.50 -20.96
N ILE A 92 -2.07 2.05 -20.38
CA ILE A 92 -0.77 1.40 -20.21
C ILE A 92 -0.61 1.08 -18.74
N VAL A 93 -0.61 -0.18 -18.40
CA VAL A 93 -0.53 -0.65 -17.02
C VAL A 93 0.91 -0.88 -16.62
N VAL A 94 1.40 -0.04 -15.70
CA VAL A 94 2.75 -0.13 -15.13
C VAL A 94 2.63 -0.61 -13.69
N ILE A 95 3.23 -1.78 -13.39
CA ILE A 95 3.16 -2.39 -12.06
C ILE A 95 4.52 -2.32 -11.38
N GLN A 96 4.60 -1.64 -10.24
CA GLN A 96 5.75 -1.68 -9.35
C GLN A 96 5.57 -2.73 -8.25
N THR A 97 6.66 -3.40 -7.84
CA THR A 97 6.63 -4.41 -6.78
C THR A 97 7.58 -4.09 -5.65
N ALA A 98 7.08 -4.12 -4.40
CA ALA A 98 7.94 -3.99 -3.23
C ALA A 98 8.85 -5.23 -3.05
N PRO A 99 10.10 -5.06 -2.55
CA PRO A 99 11.07 -6.16 -2.42
C PRO A 99 10.56 -7.36 -1.61
N ALA A 100 9.70 -7.14 -0.61
CA ALA A 100 9.13 -8.22 0.19
C ALA A 100 8.19 -9.15 -0.59
N VAL A 101 7.64 -8.71 -1.73
CA VAL A 101 6.73 -9.53 -2.54
C VAL A 101 7.44 -10.75 -3.11
N ARG A 102 8.67 -10.56 -3.63
CA ARG A 102 9.47 -11.63 -4.27
C ARG A 102 9.92 -12.74 -3.33
N VAL A 103 9.90 -12.49 -2.01
CA VAL A 103 10.22 -13.51 -0.99
C VAL A 103 8.99 -14.07 -0.28
N ALA A 104 7.82 -13.48 -0.50
CA ALA A 104 6.58 -13.92 0.14
C ALA A 104 5.61 -14.63 -0.83
N ILE A 105 5.68 -14.33 -2.13
CA ILE A 105 4.74 -14.85 -3.12
C ILE A 105 4.73 -16.38 -3.20
N GLY A 106 5.90 -17.01 -3.03
CA GLY A 106 6.08 -18.47 -3.11
C GLY A 106 5.27 -19.24 -2.08
N GLU A 107 4.97 -18.65 -0.92
CA GLU A 107 4.16 -19.29 0.12
C GLU A 107 2.75 -19.66 -0.38
N GLY A 108 2.20 -18.90 -1.33
CA GLY A 108 0.91 -19.19 -1.96
C GLY A 108 0.93 -20.38 -2.94
N PHE A 109 2.12 -20.87 -3.30
CA PHE A 109 2.34 -21.90 -4.33
C PHE A 109 3.21 -23.07 -3.87
N GLY A 110 3.36 -23.22 -2.55
CA GLY A 110 4.03 -24.36 -1.93
C GLY A 110 5.55 -24.27 -1.84
N TYR A 111 6.12 -23.11 -2.05
CA TYR A 111 7.55 -22.88 -1.78
C TYR A 111 7.81 -22.66 -0.28
N GLU A 112 9.01 -22.98 0.14
CA GLU A 112 9.46 -22.65 1.50
C GLU A 112 9.40 -21.14 1.77
N PRO A 113 8.97 -20.71 2.98
CA PRO A 113 8.94 -19.30 3.35
C PRO A 113 10.29 -18.61 3.12
N GLY A 114 10.25 -17.42 2.52
CA GLY A 114 11.45 -16.65 2.21
C GLY A 114 12.19 -17.07 0.94
N THR A 115 11.67 -17.99 0.15
CA THR A 115 12.26 -18.36 -1.15
C THR A 115 12.23 -17.13 -2.08
N PHE A 116 13.39 -16.78 -2.64
CA PHE A 116 13.52 -15.63 -3.55
C PHE A 116 13.04 -16.01 -4.97
N LEU A 117 11.97 -15.38 -5.42
CA LEU A 117 11.26 -15.70 -6.67
C LEU A 117 11.00 -14.46 -7.54
N GLU A 118 12.00 -13.58 -7.66
CA GLU A 118 11.88 -12.33 -8.43
C GLU A 118 11.47 -12.58 -9.88
N GLY A 119 12.20 -13.40 -10.59
CA GLY A 119 11.95 -13.69 -12.01
C GLY A 119 10.55 -14.26 -12.25
N LYS A 120 10.13 -15.22 -11.41
CA LYS A 120 8.76 -15.78 -11.49
C LYS A 120 7.67 -14.77 -11.15
N MET A 121 7.92 -13.90 -10.18
CA MET A 121 7.00 -12.82 -9.81
C MET A 121 6.78 -11.86 -11.00
N VAL A 122 7.88 -11.43 -11.64
CA VAL A 122 7.81 -10.54 -12.83
C VAL A 122 7.12 -11.26 -13.99
N GLY A 123 7.50 -12.52 -14.25
CA GLY A 123 6.86 -13.35 -15.28
C GLY A 123 5.36 -13.51 -15.06
N ALA A 124 4.92 -13.69 -13.80
CA ALA A 124 3.50 -13.79 -13.46
C ALA A 124 2.74 -12.49 -13.77
N LEU A 125 3.31 -11.32 -13.44
CA LEU A 125 2.68 -10.04 -13.74
C LEU A 125 2.53 -9.80 -15.24
N ARG A 126 3.56 -10.19 -16.03
CA ARG A 126 3.48 -10.11 -17.50
C ARG A 126 2.45 -11.09 -18.07
N ALA A 127 2.38 -12.31 -17.54
CA ALA A 127 1.38 -13.28 -17.95
C ALA A 127 -0.06 -12.83 -17.63
N LEU A 128 -0.22 -12.00 -16.59
CA LEU A 128 -1.49 -11.38 -16.21
C LEU A 128 -1.83 -10.13 -17.05
N GLY A 129 -0.92 -9.67 -17.91
CA GLY A 129 -1.17 -8.61 -18.86
C GLY A 129 -0.55 -7.25 -18.52
N ALA A 130 0.36 -7.17 -17.55
CA ALA A 130 1.09 -5.92 -17.29
C ALA A 130 1.93 -5.51 -18.51
N ASP A 131 1.81 -4.25 -18.94
CA ASP A 131 2.62 -3.69 -20.03
C ASP A 131 4.07 -3.49 -19.59
N TYR A 132 4.26 -3.00 -18.37
CA TYR A 132 5.57 -2.82 -17.75
C TYR A 132 5.57 -3.26 -16.30
N VAL A 133 6.69 -3.83 -15.86
CA VAL A 133 6.91 -4.25 -14.47
C VAL A 133 8.23 -3.65 -13.99
N VAL A 134 8.16 -2.80 -12.97
CA VAL A 134 9.33 -2.06 -12.43
C VAL A 134 9.60 -2.42 -10.96
N ASP A 135 10.84 -2.22 -10.52
CA ASP A 135 11.25 -2.51 -9.15
C ASP A 135 11.14 -1.27 -8.27
N THR A 136 10.35 -1.35 -7.20
CA THR A 136 10.26 -0.28 -6.18
C THR A 136 11.62 0.05 -5.53
N ASN A 137 12.67 -0.78 -5.74
CA ASN A 137 14.02 -0.46 -5.27
C ASN A 137 14.55 0.84 -5.87
N PHE A 138 14.20 1.18 -7.10
CA PHE A 138 14.56 2.48 -7.69
C PHE A 138 13.98 3.63 -6.87
N GLY A 139 12.68 3.58 -6.54
CA GLY A 139 12.05 4.54 -5.64
C GLY A 139 12.66 4.55 -4.24
N ALA A 140 13.16 3.38 -3.75
CA ALA A 140 13.83 3.30 -2.47
C ALA A 140 15.20 3.99 -2.49
N ASP A 141 15.97 3.86 -3.56
CA ASP A 141 17.24 4.58 -3.74
C ASP A 141 17.04 6.10 -3.75
N LEU A 142 15.99 6.58 -4.44
CA LEU A 142 15.61 7.99 -4.41
C LEU A 142 15.22 8.42 -2.98
N THR A 143 14.43 7.62 -2.27
CA THR A 143 14.02 7.91 -0.89
C THR A 143 15.25 8.04 0.02
N ILE A 144 16.23 7.13 -0.09
CA ILE A 144 17.47 7.20 0.70
C ILE A 144 18.25 8.48 0.39
N MET A 145 18.36 8.85 -0.87
CA MET A 145 19.07 10.07 -1.29
C MET A 145 18.43 11.33 -0.69
N GLU A 146 17.12 11.42 -0.76
CA GLU A 146 16.36 12.57 -0.23
C GLU A 146 16.37 12.60 1.30
N GLU A 147 16.09 11.50 1.98
CA GLU A 147 16.11 11.44 3.46
C GLU A 147 17.50 11.72 4.05
N ALA A 148 18.54 11.18 3.43
CA ALA A 148 19.92 11.45 3.86
C ALA A 148 20.30 12.93 3.66
N SER A 149 19.87 13.52 2.54
CA SER A 149 20.11 14.95 2.26
C SER A 149 19.36 15.83 3.26
N GLU A 150 18.11 15.50 3.57
CA GLU A 150 17.31 16.18 4.59
C GLU A 150 17.96 16.07 5.98
N LEU A 151 18.44 14.89 6.37
CA LEU A 151 19.13 14.69 7.65
C LEU A 151 20.38 15.57 7.75
N VAL A 152 21.20 15.59 6.70
CA VAL A 152 22.41 16.42 6.65
C VAL A 152 22.05 17.92 6.76
N GLU A 153 20.99 18.36 6.12
CA GLU A 153 20.53 19.74 6.22
C GLU A 153 20.02 20.07 7.63
N ARG A 154 19.21 19.19 8.24
CA ARG A 154 18.75 19.37 9.62
C ARG A 154 19.93 19.47 10.62
N LEU A 155 20.95 18.63 10.46
CA LEU A 155 22.16 18.68 11.31
C LEU A 155 22.96 19.98 11.14
N LYS A 156 23.03 20.53 9.91
CA LYS A 156 23.76 21.78 9.63
C LYS A 156 23.00 23.03 10.09
N THR A 157 21.70 23.04 9.97
CA THR A 157 20.86 24.21 10.25
C THR A 157 20.27 24.24 11.64
N GLY A 158 20.43 23.16 12.44
CA GLY A 158 19.80 23.02 13.76
C GLY A 158 18.31 22.66 13.65
N GLY A 159 17.91 21.91 12.61
CA GLY A 159 16.55 21.42 12.44
C GLY A 159 16.15 20.36 13.46
N GLN A 160 14.89 19.90 13.38
CA GLN A 160 14.31 18.95 14.34
C GLN A 160 15.02 17.58 14.27
N ILE A 161 15.49 17.12 15.43
CA ILE A 161 16.15 15.81 15.64
C ILE A 161 15.50 15.14 16.86
N PRO A 162 15.31 13.79 16.86
CA PRO A 162 15.68 12.83 15.81
C PRO A 162 14.81 13.01 14.56
N GLN A 163 15.34 12.62 13.39
CA GLN A 163 14.54 12.49 12.16
C GLN A 163 13.95 11.08 12.11
N PHE A 164 12.64 11.00 11.91
CA PHE A 164 11.94 9.73 11.68
C PHE A 164 11.63 9.58 10.20
N THR A 165 11.79 8.37 9.66
CA THR A 165 11.38 8.07 8.28
C THR A 165 9.86 8.07 8.14
N SER A 166 9.33 8.41 6.96
CA SER A 166 7.89 8.48 6.66
C SER A 166 7.40 7.43 5.67
N CYS A 167 8.23 6.43 5.33
CA CYS A 167 7.86 5.40 4.36
C CYS A 167 6.76 4.42 4.84
N CYS A 168 6.48 4.34 6.14
CA CYS A 168 5.41 3.52 6.70
C CYS A 168 4.13 4.35 6.93
N PRO A 169 3.08 4.20 6.10
CA PRO A 169 1.87 5.01 6.24
C PRO A 169 1.08 4.73 7.53
N ALA A 170 1.21 3.52 8.09
CA ALA A 170 0.60 3.21 9.38
C ALA A 170 1.28 3.97 10.53
N TRP A 171 2.61 4.11 10.48
CA TRP A 171 3.39 4.91 11.43
C TRP A 171 3.05 6.40 11.30
N VAL A 172 3.06 6.92 10.08
CA VAL A 172 2.69 8.33 9.82
C VAL A 172 1.31 8.62 10.37
N ARG A 173 0.33 7.76 10.06
CA ARG A 173 -1.04 7.90 10.57
C ARG A 173 -1.12 7.78 12.09
N PHE A 174 -0.34 6.91 12.70
CA PHE A 174 -0.24 6.78 14.15
C PHE A 174 0.32 8.05 14.80
N ALA A 175 1.38 8.62 14.22
CA ALA A 175 1.96 9.88 14.68
C ALA A 175 0.97 11.04 14.54
N GLU A 176 0.27 11.15 13.41
CA GLU A 176 -0.77 12.18 13.20
C GLU A 176 -1.85 12.16 14.27
N ILE A 177 -2.23 10.98 14.74
CA ILE A 177 -3.35 10.81 15.69
C ILE A 177 -2.88 10.99 17.13
N TYR A 178 -1.77 10.36 17.52
CA TYR A 178 -1.37 10.24 18.92
C TYR A 178 -0.20 11.11 19.33
N PHE A 179 0.63 11.54 18.38
CA PHE A 179 1.86 12.29 18.61
C PHE A 179 2.04 13.42 17.61
N PRO A 180 1.05 14.32 17.47
CA PRO A 180 1.12 15.41 16.48
C PRO A 180 2.33 16.32 16.70
N GLU A 181 2.86 16.39 17.92
CA GLU A 181 4.08 17.12 18.25
C GLU A 181 5.35 16.54 17.62
N LEU A 182 5.31 15.27 17.17
CA LEU A 182 6.42 14.61 16.48
C LEU A 182 6.36 14.78 14.95
N LEU A 183 5.30 15.36 14.40
CA LEU A 183 5.19 15.55 12.95
C LEU A 183 6.36 16.36 12.36
N PRO A 184 6.89 17.40 13.02
CA PRO A 184 8.08 18.10 12.53
C PRO A 184 9.35 17.24 12.48
N ASN A 185 9.36 16.12 13.20
CA ASN A 185 10.47 15.16 13.21
C ASN A 185 10.38 14.13 12.06
N LEU A 186 9.20 13.98 11.44
CA LEU A 186 9.07 13.10 10.28
C LEU A 186 9.85 13.68 9.10
N SER A 187 10.45 12.81 8.29
CA SER A 187 11.00 13.20 7.00
C SER A 187 9.89 13.72 6.10
N SER A 188 10.20 14.76 5.35
CA SER A 188 9.32 15.29 4.30
C SER A 188 9.31 14.43 3.03
N THR A 189 10.22 13.45 2.97
CA THR A 189 10.37 12.54 1.83
C THR A 189 9.21 11.56 1.79
N ARG A 190 8.70 11.33 0.59
CA ARG A 190 7.63 10.36 0.34
C ARG A 190 8.11 8.92 0.51
N SER A 191 7.17 8.00 0.62
CA SER A 191 7.50 6.57 0.64
C SER A 191 8.09 6.10 -0.69
N CYS A 192 8.87 5.01 -0.64
CA CYS A 192 9.48 4.41 -1.83
C CYS A 192 8.47 4.13 -2.95
N ILE A 193 7.26 3.67 -2.58
CA ILE A 193 6.18 3.42 -3.55
C ILE A 193 5.67 4.72 -4.17
N ALA A 194 5.51 5.77 -3.37
CA ALA A 194 5.07 7.07 -3.86
C ALA A 194 6.15 7.75 -4.73
N MET A 195 7.42 7.61 -4.36
CA MET A 195 8.55 8.09 -5.16
C MET A 195 8.59 7.38 -6.53
N GLU A 196 8.50 6.05 -6.55
CA GLU A 196 8.47 5.26 -7.78
C GLU A 196 7.28 5.63 -8.66
N ALA A 197 6.09 5.75 -8.08
CA ALA A 197 4.88 6.10 -8.84
C ALA A 197 4.97 7.49 -9.50
N ALA A 198 5.53 8.47 -8.80
CA ALA A 198 5.79 9.78 -9.36
C ALA A 198 6.77 9.69 -10.55
N MET A 199 7.83 8.87 -10.44
CA MET A 199 8.78 8.64 -11.52
C MET A 199 8.17 7.90 -12.71
N ILE A 200 7.24 6.98 -12.47
CA ILE A 200 6.49 6.29 -13.54
C ILE A 200 5.71 7.30 -14.40
N LYS A 201 4.97 8.21 -13.77
CA LYS A 201 4.15 9.21 -14.49
C LYS A 201 4.92 10.46 -14.95
N THR A 202 6.21 10.57 -14.66
CA THR A 202 7.06 11.68 -15.10
C THR A 202 8.21 11.18 -15.98
N TYR A 203 9.32 10.81 -15.37
CA TYR A 203 10.55 10.41 -16.07
C TYR A 203 10.35 9.21 -17.00
N PHE A 204 9.73 8.13 -16.50
CA PHE A 204 9.49 6.93 -17.31
C PHE A 204 8.53 7.22 -18.47
N ALA A 205 7.45 7.95 -18.20
CA ALA A 205 6.49 8.38 -19.22
C ALA A 205 7.17 9.17 -20.34
N GLU A 206 8.01 10.16 -19.98
CA GLU A 206 8.79 10.94 -20.94
C GLU A 206 9.77 10.07 -21.72
N LYS A 207 10.56 9.23 -21.03
CA LYS A 207 11.57 8.36 -21.64
C LYS A 207 10.96 7.36 -22.63
N LYS A 208 9.77 6.83 -22.35
CA LYS A 208 9.06 5.87 -23.22
C LYS A 208 8.15 6.55 -24.25
N GLY A 209 7.94 7.86 -24.15
CA GLY A 209 7.04 8.61 -25.04
C GLY A 209 5.56 8.28 -24.80
N ILE A 210 5.20 7.98 -23.55
CA ILE A 210 3.85 7.63 -23.12
C ILE A 210 3.20 8.86 -22.51
N ASP A 211 1.93 9.14 -22.89
CA ASP A 211 1.13 10.16 -22.23
C ASP A 211 0.80 9.72 -20.79
N PRO A 212 1.18 10.50 -19.76
CA PRO A 212 0.91 10.14 -18.37
C PRO A 212 -0.59 9.94 -18.05
N HIS A 213 -1.51 10.52 -18.81
CA HIS A 213 -2.96 10.29 -18.68
C HIS A 213 -3.37 8.86 -19.04
N ASN A 214 -2.59 8.18 -19.86
CA ASN A 214 -2.84 6.82 -20.26
C ASN A 214 -2.20 5.79 -19.32
N ILE A 215 -1.33 6.23 -18.41
CA ILE A 215 -0.68 5.33 -17.45
C ILE A 215 -1.61 5.04 -16.27
N VAL A 216 -1.76 3.75 -15.97
CA VAL A 216 -2.31 3.27 -14.71
C VAL A 216 -1.16 2.68 -13.89
N ALA A 217 -0.71 3.42 -12.88
CA ALA A 217 0.34 3.00 -11.98
C ALA A 217 -0.23 2.13 -10.84
N ILE A 218 0.22 0.88 -10.77
CA ILE A 218 -0.23 -0.10 -9.77
C ILE A 218 0.92 -0.48 -8.85
N SER A 219 0.68 -0.48 -7.54
CA SER A 219 1.65 -0.99 -6.57
C SER A 219 1.25 -2.35 -6.01
N VAL A 220 2.18 -3.31 -6.01
CA VAL A 220 2.06 -4.59 -5.31
C VAL A 220 2.97 -4.56 -4.09
N ASN A 221 2.40 -4.72 -2.89
CA ASN A 221 3.17 -4.56 -1.65
C ASN A 221 2.61 -5.41 -0.50
N PRO A 222 3.36 -5.65 0.59
CA PRO A 222 2.90 -6.48 1.70
C PRO A 222 2.00 -5.74 2.71
N CYS A 223 1.62 -4.48 2.44
CA CYS A 223 1.05 -3.58 3.43
C CYS A 223 -0.33 -3.05 3.02
N THR A 224 -1.35 -3.28 3.85
CA THR A 224 -2.71 -2.75 3.61
C THR A 224 -2.79 -1.24 3.77
N ALA A 225 -1.91 -0.63 4.58
CA ALA A 225 -1.92 0.82 4.80
C ALA A 225 -1.52 1.62 3.55
N LYS A 226 -0.82 1.00 2.59
CA LYS A 226 -0.53 1.60 1.29
C LYS A 226 -1.80 1.96 0.51
N LYS A 227 -2.90 1.21 0.68
CA LYS A 227 -4.19 1.56 0.09
C LYS A 227 -4.78 2.89 0.61
N ALA A 228 -4.45 3.27 1.83
CA ALA A 228 -4.83 4.56 2.39
C ALA A 228 -3.85 5.66 1.97
N GLU A 229 -2.55 5.37 1.92
CA GLU A 229 -1.52 6.29 1.48
C GLU A 229 -1.80 6.81 0.07
N THR A 230 -2.07 5.92 -0.88
CA THR A 230 -2.32 6.28 -2.29
C THR A 230 -3.58 7.15 -2.51
N LYS A 231 -4.35 7.42 -1.45
CA LYS A 231 -5.56 8.28 -1.49
C LYS A 231 -5.37 9.60 -0.76
N ARG A 232 -4.18 9.88 -0.27
CA ARG A 232 -3.85 11.16 0.36
C ARG A 232 -3.73 12.23 -0.74
N GLU A 233 -4.32 13.40 -0.49
CA GLU A 233 -4.36 14.49 -1.48
C GLU A 233 -2.97 14.96 -1.94
N GLU A 234 -1.97 14.81 -1.09
CA GLU A 234 -0.57 15.13 -1.39
C GLU A 234 0.12 14.14 -2.36
N GLU A 235 -0.45 12.96 -2.62
CA GLU A 235 0.11 11.93 -3.51
C GLU A 235 -0.19 12.19 -4.99
N ASN A 236 0.17 13.40 -5.47
CA ASN A 236 -0.08 13.92 -6.81
C ASN A 236 1.12 14.67 -7.39
N ALA A 237 2.35 14.17 -7.15
CA ALA A 237 3.58 14.84 -7.60
C ALA A 237 3.66 14.95 -9.12
N ALA A 238 3.23 13.93 -9.86
CA ALA A 238 3.21 13.95 -11.31
C ALA A 238 2.26 15.02 -11.86
N ALA A 239 1.06 15.15 -11.29
CA ALA A 239 0.11 16.21 -11.65
C ALA A 239 0.72 17.61 -11.46
N ARG A 240 1.40 17.82 -10.33
CA ARG A 240 2.12 19.07 -10.06
C ARG A 240 3.29 19.31 -11.01
N PHE A 241 4.06 18.26 -11.33
CA PHE A 241 5.19 18.34 -12.24
C PHE A 241 4.75 18.78 -13.66
N HIS A 242 3.68 18.16 -14.16
CA HIS A 242 3.12 18.49 -15.47
C HIS A 242 2.23 19.75 -15.46
N ASN A 243 1.92 20.30 -14.26
CA ASN A 243 0.96 21.36 -14.05
C ASN A 243 -0.42 21.03 -14.65
N ASP A 244 -0.86 19.78 -14.42
CA ASP A 244 -2.10 19.21 -14.95
C ASP A 244 -2.76 18.27 -13.95
N ASP A 245 -3.79 18.77 -13.26
CA ASP A 245 -4.52 18.02 -12.23
C ASP A 245 -5.28 16.81 -12.79
N SER A 246 -5.52 16.73 -14.09
CA SER A 246 -6.24 15.62 -14.72
C SER A 246 -5.44 14.32 -14.76
N ILE A 247 -4.12 14.36 -14.54
CA ILE A 247 -3.26 13.18 -14.34
C ILE A 247 -3.63 12.45 -13.05
N GLY A 248 -4.12 13.18 -12.05
CA GLY A 248 -4.61 12.61 -10.79
C GLY A 248 -3.49 12.16 -9.86
N MET A 249 -3.73 11.03 -9.19
CA MET A 249 -2.81 10.49 -8.18
C MET A 249 -1.61 9.80 -8.82
N ASP A 250 -0.46 9.81 -8.13
CA ASP A 250 0.75 9.14 -8.60
C ASP A 250 0.54 7.62 -8.68
N THR A 251 -0.03 7.01 -7.63
CA THR A 251 -0.43 5.60 -7.63
C THR A 251 -1.96 5.48 -7.75
N ASP A 252 -2.44 4.84 -8.80
CA ASP A 252 -3.88 4.69 -9.05
C ASP A 252 -4.49 3.56 -8.23
N ILE A 253 -3.78 2.41 -8.13
CA ILE A 253 -4.26 1.19 -7.48
C ILE A 253 -3.16 0.59 -6.61
N SER A 254 -3.54 0.10 -5.43
CA SER A 254 -2.63 -0.60 -4.53
C SER A 254 -3.20 -1.96 -4.13
N ILE A 255 -2.49 -3.04 -4.48
CA ILE A 255 -2.85 -4.40 -4.08
C ILE A 255 -1.81 -5.01 -3.16
N THR A 256 -2.25 -5.95 -2.33
CA THR A 256 -1.37 -6.67 -1.42
C THR A 256 -0.80 -7.93 -2.08
N THR A 257 0.31 -8.46 -1.53
CA THR A 257 0.86 -9.76 -1.94
C THR A 257 -0.20 -10.86 -1.91
N ARG A 258 -1.11 -10.86 -0.91
CA ARG A 258 -2.21 -11.84 -0.82
C ARG A 258 -3.24 -11.67 -1.94
N GLU A 259 -3.52 -10.43 -2.35
CA GLU A 259 -4.38 -10.17 -3.50
C GLU A 259 -3.71 -10.64 -4.79
N PHE A 260 -2.41 -10.43 -4.94
CA PHE A 260 -1.65 -10.89 -6.11
C PHE A 260 -1.64 -12.41 -6.20
N ILE A 261 -1.37 -13.12 -5.10
CA ILE A 261 -1.46 -14.60 -5.04
C ILE A 261 -2.86 -15.06 -5.47
N ARG A 262 -3.90 -14.45 -4.91
CA ARG A 262 -5.29 -14.77 -5.26
C ARG A 262 -5.58 -14.51 -6.73
N TRP A 263 -5.10 -13.41 -7.29
CA TRP A 263 -5.27 -13.07 -8.70
C TRP A 263 -4.68 -14.13 -9.62
N ILE A 264 -3.43 -14.59 -9.36
CA ILE A 264 -2.80 -15.69 -10.10
C ILE A 264 -3.68 -16.95 -10.04
N GLN A 265 -4.22 -17.28 -8.85
CA GLN A 265 -5.09 -18.45 -8.65
C GLN A 265 -6.43 -18.30 -9.37
N GLU A 266 -7.06 -17.13 -9.34
CA GLU A 266 -8.33 -16.87 -10.03
C GLU A 266 -8.20 -16.98 -11.56
N GLU A 267 -7.07 -16.57 -12.11
CA GLU A 267 -6.78 -16.68 -13.56
C GLU A 267 -6.28 -18.10 -13.94
N ASN A 268 -6.20 -19.02 -12.98
CA ASN A 268 -5.72 -20.39 -13.18
C ASN A 268 -4.32 -20.47 -13.80
N LEU A 269 -3.44 -19.53 -13.50
CA LEU A 269 -2.06 -19.58 -13.95
C LEU A 269 -1.27 -20.58 -13.09
N ASP A 270 -0.55 -21.48 -13.75
CA ASP A 270 0.41 -22.36 -13.06
C ASP A 270 1.68 -21.58 -12.73
N PHE A 271 1.73 -21.00 -11.54
CA PHE A 271 2.86 -20.20 -11.07
C PHE A 271 4.20 -20.96 -11.15
N ASN A 272 4.18 -22.28 -10.92
CA ASN A 272 5.39 -23.10 -10.95
C ASN A 272 5.94 -23.27 -12.38
N ALA A 273 5.06 -23.21 -13.38
CA ALA A 273 5.44 -23.33 -14.80
C ALA A 273 5.78 -21.99 -15.46
N ILE A 274 5.54 -20.85 -14.79
CA ILE A 274 5.87 -19.52 -15.33
C ILE A 274 7.39 -19.41 -15.57
N GLU A 275 7.78 -18.91 -16.72
CA GLU A 275 9.17 -18.56 -17.03
C GLU A 275 9.60 -17.31 -16.27
N ASP A 276 10.85 -17.28 -15.85
CA ASP A 276 11.44 -16.12 -15.21
C ASP A 276 11.55 -14.96 -16.21
N SER A 277 11.23 -13.75 -15.74
CA SER A 277 11.37 -12.52 -16.49
C SER A 277 12.13 -11.47 -15.67
N GLN A 278 12.54 -10.38 -16.32
CA GLN A 278 13.26 -9.29 -15.67
C GLN A 278 12.37 -8.04 -15.59
N PHE A 279 12.68 -7.16 -14.67
CA PHE A 279 12.08 -5.84 -14.62
C PHE A 279 12.38 -5.03 -15.87
N ASP A 280 11.50 -4.09 -16.18
CA ASP A 280 11.73 -3.09 -17.22
C ASP A 280 12.65 -1.96 -16.69
N ASP A 281 13.51 -1.43 -17.60
CA ASP A 281 14.43 -0.33 -17.35
C ASP A 281 13.78 1.05 -17.67
#